data_d68fae795cced2f4c47f968e57397e45
#
_entry.id   d68fae795cced2f4c47f968e57397e45
#
_cell.length_a   1.000
_cell.length_b   1.000
_cell.length_c   1.000
_cell.angle_alpha   90.00
_cell.angle_beta   90.00
_cell.angle_gamma   90.00
#
_symmetry.space_group_name_H-M   'P 1'
#
loop_
_entity.id
_entity.type
_entity.pdbx_description
1 polymer ?
#
loop_
_entity_poly.entity_id
_entity_poly.type
_entity_poly.pdbx_seq_one_letter_code
_entity_poly.pdbx_strand_id
1 'polypeptide(L)'
;MDCKVIHRLLLLVALFFSTQSFAIEFQGKFIQGHFIIGKTDPGTSILVDKKKVKVSKDGYFAFGIEKDRKFDITITENKNKIVRKIQKRKYNIQKIDGLP
;
A
#
# COMPACT_ATOMS: atom_id res chain seq x y z
N MET A 1 -1.62 -32.21 35.47
CA MET A 1 -2.82 -31.94 34.73
C MET A 1 -2.89 -30.49 34.26
N ASP A 2 -2.60 -29.60 35.14
CA ASP A 2 -2.71 -28.19 34.85
C ASP A 2 -1.67 -27.68 33.84
N CYS A 3 -0.55 -28.41 33.73
CA CYS A 3 0.47 -28.05 32.76
C CYS A 3 -0.02 -28.10 31.30
N LYS A 4 -0.88 -29.07 31.03
CA LYS A 4 -1.41 -29.19 29.67
C LYS A 4 -2.36 -28.05 29.31
N VAL A 5 -3.12 -27.59 30.26
CA VAL A 5 -4.03 -26.47 30.07
C VAL A 5 -3.26 -25.17 29.90
N ILE A 6 -2.22 -25.00 30.70
CA ILE A 6 -1.33 -23.86 30.62
C ILE A 6 -0.62 -23.79 29.27
N HIS A 7 -0.19 -24.93 28.76
CA HIS A 7 0.48 -25.01 27.47
C HIS A 7 -0.47 -24.59 26.33
N ARG A 8 -1.72 -25.01 26.40
CA ARG A 8 -2.71 -24.66 25.40
C ARG A 8 -3.02 -23.16 25.42
N LEU A 9 -3.10 -22.61 26.60
CA LEU A 9 -3.30 -21.18 26.77
C LEU A 9 -2.12 -20.38 26.23
N LEU A 10 -0.92 -20.85 26.48
CA LEU A 10 0.28 -20.20 25.97
C LEU A 10 0.35 -20.24 24.46
N LEU A 11 -0.04 -21.36 23.87
CA LEU A 11 -0.09 -21.50 22.42
C LEU A 11 -1.11 -20.54 21.79
N LEU A 12 -2.26 -20.38 22.41
CA LEU A 12 -3.27 -19.46 21.94
C LEU A 12 -2.80 -18.02 22.01
N VAL A 13 -2.12 -17.67 23.07
CA VAL A 13 -1.56 -16.33 23.22
C VAL A 13 -0.48 -16.07 22.17
N ALA A 14 0.35 -17.05 21.89
CA ALA A 14 1.38 -16.93 20.87
C ALA A 14 0.78 -16.71 19.50
N LEU A 15 -0.30 -17.38 19.17
CA LEU A 15 -1.01 -17.19 17.92
C LEU A 15 -1.58 -15.78 17.78
N PHE A 16 -2.03 -15.22 18.89
CA PHE A 16 -2.55 -13.87 18.89
C PHE A 16 -1.49 -12.84 18.51
N PHE A 17 -0.28 -13.03 18.99
CA PHE A 17 0.80 -12.10 18.70
C PHE A 17 1.35 -12.23 17.30
N SER A 18 1.16 -13.37 16.66
CA SER A 18 1.69 -13.61 15.33
C SER A 18 0.87 -12.95 14.23
N THR A 19 -0.29 -12.38 14.54
CA THR A 19 -1.16 -11.77 13.53
C THR A 19 -0.92 -10.28 13.33
N GLN A 20 0.04 -9.70 13.98
CA GLN A 20 0.36 -8.29 13.77
C GLN A 20 1.10 -8.12 12.46
N SER A 21 0.37 -7.80 11.43
CA SER A 21 0.95 -7.45 10.16
C SER A 21 0.89 -5.94 9.99
N PHE A 22 2.05 -5.33 9.73
CA PHE A 22 2.12 -3.92 9.40
C PHE A 22 1.91 -3.79 7.89
N ALA A 23 0.69 -3.51 7.50
CA ALA A 23 0.39 -3.29 6.11
C ALA A 23 -0.04 -1.84 5.93
N ILE A 24 0.52 -1.18 4.93
CA ILE A 24 0.06 0.14 4.54
C ILE A 24 -1.29 -0.03 3.86
N GLU A 25 -2.28 0.72 4.30
CA GLU A 25 -3.58 0.73 3.64
C GLU A 25 -3.55 1.75 2.51
N PHE A 26 -3.96 1.32 1.33
CA PHE A 26 -4.03 2.18 0.16
C PHE A 26 -5.47 2.40 -0.26
N GLN A 27 -5.79 3.65 -0.59
CA GLN A 27 -7.06 4.01 -1.19
C GLN A 27 -6.80 4.53 -2.59
N GLY A 28 -7.57 4.02 -3.55
CA GLY A 28 -7.40 4.36 -4.95
C GLY A 28 -6.96 3.15 -5.75
N LYS A 29 -6.90 3.33 -7.05
CA LYS A 29 -6.52 2.26 -7.97
C LYS A 29 -5.15 2.55 -8.55
N PHE A 30 -4.31 1.53 -8.62
CA PHE A 30 -2.97 1.66 -9.20
C PHE A 30 -3.07 1.64 -10.73
N ILE A 31 -3.59 2.72 -11.26
CA ILE A 31 -3.81 2.90 -12.69
C ILE A 31 -3.13 4.20 -13.12
N GLN A 32 -2.63 4.24 -14.34
CA GLN A 32 -2.00 5.43 -14.91
C GLN A 32 -2.90 6.67 -14.75
N GLY A 33 -2.34 7.75 -14.28
CA GLY A 33 -3.05 9.01 -14.11
C GLY A 33 -3.93 9.09 -12.88
N HIS A 34 -3.94 8.04 -12.06
CA HIS A 34 -4.72 8.03 -10.83
C HIS A 34 -3.91 8.52 -9.64
N PHE A 35 -4.60 8.75 -8.56
CA PHE A 35 -4.04 9.26 -7.33
C PHE A 35 -4.23 8.23 -6.22
N ILE A 36 -3.21 8.04 -5.41
CA ILE A 36 -3.25 7.06 -4.33
C ILE A 36 -3.07 7.77 -3.00
N ILE A 37 -3.90 7.41 -2.04
CA ILE A 37 -3.77 7.86 -0.67
C ILE A 37 -3.38 6.65 0.18
N GLY A 38 -2.31 6.77 0.92
CA GLY A 38 -1.85 5.71 1.80
C GLY A 38 -1.97 6.10 3.25
N LYS A 39 -2.15 5.11 4.10
CA LYS A 39 -2.17 5.30 5.54
C LYS A 39 -1.17 4.36 6.17
N THR A 40 -0.30 4.91 6.98
CA THR A 40 0.74 4.19 7.70
C THR A 40 0.81 4.71 9.13
N ASP A 41 1.67 4.13 9.94
CA ASP A 41 1.89 4.62 11.29
C ASP A 41 2.54 5.99 11.26
N PRO A 42 2.13 6.91 12.14
CA PRO A 42 2.76 8.23 12.22
C PRO A 42 4.26 8.12 12.47
N GLY A 43 5.02 8.97 11.83
CA GLY A 43 6.47 8.99 11.97
C GLY A 43 7.20 8.01 11.08
N THR A 44 6.48 7.25 10.26
CA THR A 44 7.09 6.33 9.32
C THR A 44 7.66 7.08 8.13
N SER A 45 8.83 6.64 7.66
CA SER A 45 9.46 7.21 6.47
C SER A 45 8.95 6.47 5.24
N ILE A 46 8.37 7.21 4.30
CA ILE A 46 7.81 6.65 3.07
C ILE A 46 8.57 7.19 1.87
N LEU A 47 8.99 6.28 1.02
CA LEU A 47 9.62 6.60 -0.25
C LEU A 47 8.80 5.98 -1.37
N VAL A 48 8.49 6.78 -2.38
CA VAL A 48 7.83 6.29 -3.59
C VAL A 48 8.82 6.42 -4.73
N ASP A 49 9.25 5.31 -5.31
CA ASP A 49 10.30 5.26 -6.33
C ASP A 49 11.54 6.02 -5.91
N LYS A 50 11.97 5.82 -4.67
CA LYS A 50 13.15 6.47 -4.08
C LYS A 50 12.96 7.95 -3.77
N LYS A 51 11.79 8.51 -4.00
CA LYS A 51 11.50 9.90 -3.65
C LYS A 51 10.78 9.95 -2.32
N LYS A 52 11.24 10.81 -1.43
CA LYS A 52 10.63 10.95 -0.12
C LYS A 52 9.26 11.60 -0.22
N VAL A 53 8.28 10.98 0.41
CA VAL A 53 6.92 11.49 0.46
C VAL A 53 6.61 11.95 1.86
N LYS A 54 5.97 13.11 1.96
CA LYS A 54 5.61 13.67 3.25
C LYS A 54 4.44 12.91 3.87
N VAL A 55 4.62 12.49 5.11
CA VAL A 55 3.59 11.79 5.87
C VAL A 55 3.01 12.77 6.89
N SER A 56 1.68 12.84 6.96
CA SER A 56 1.01 13.73 7.90
C SER A 56 1.12 13.22 9.34
N LYS A 57 0.67 14.04 10.28
CA LYS A 57 0.69 13.66 11.69
C LYS A 57 -0.16 12.43 11.98
N ASP A 58 -1.19 12.24 11.18
CA ASP A 58 -2.10 11.10 11.32
C ASP A 58 -1.66 9.87 10.54
N GLY A 59 -0.53 9.96 9.84
CA GLY A 59 0.01 8.85 9.08
C GLY A 59 -0.49 8.77 7.65
N TYR A 60 -1.05 9.84 7.10
CA TYR A 60 -1.51 9.85 5.72
C TYR A 60 -0.46 10.40 4.78
N PHE A 61 -0.36 9.81 3.63
CA PHE A 61 0.47 10.32 2.55
C PHE A 61 -0.24 10.10 1.23
N ALA A 62 0.16 10.85 0.20
CA ALA A 62 -0.48 10.78 -1.09
C ALA A 62 0.56 10.89 -2.20
N PHE A 63 0.30 10.22 -3.30
CA PHE A 63 1.16 10.32 -4.48
C PHE A 63 0.33 10.08 -5.73
N GLY A 64 0.77 10.65 -6.86
CA GLY A 64 0.12 10.46 -8.13
C GLY A 64 0.86 9.47 -9.00
N ILE A 65 0.13 8.78 -9.85
CA ILE A 65 0.68 7.87 -10.83
C ILE A 65 0.69 8.60 -12.17
N GLU A 66 1.85 8.69 -12.79
CA GLU A 66 2.00 9.40 -14.07
C GLU A 66 1.14 8.77 -15.16
N LYS A 67 0.68 9.60 -16.08
CA LYS A 67 -0.14 9.14 -17.20
C LYS A 67 0.56 8.08 -18.04
N ASP A 68 1.87 8.23 -18.20
CA ASP A 68 2.66 7.37 -19.07
C ASP A 68 3.46 6.34 -18.29
N ARG A 69 3.09 6.11 -17.06
CA ARG A 69 3.81 5.18 -16.21
C ARG A 69 3.76 3.77 -16.78
N LYS A 70 4.91 3.21 -17.09
CA LYS A 70 5.03 1.85 -17.64
C LYS A 70 5.58 0.86 -16.65
N PHE A 71 6.22 1.34 -15.60
CA PHE A 71 6.90 0.50 -14.64
C PHE A 71 6.09 0.38 -13.36
N ASP A 72 6.32 -0.73 -12.66
CA ASP A 72 5.72 -0.93 -11.36
C ASP A 72 6.18 0.16 -10.40
N ILE A 73 5.34 0.46 -9.43
CA ILE A 73 5.66 1.46 -8.42
C ILE A 73 6.18 0.76 -7.18
N THR A 74 7.26 1.28 -6.63
CA THR A 74 7.88 0.75 -5.42
C THR A 74 7.65 1.73 -4.27
N ILE A 75 6.98 1.25 -3.23
CA ILE A 75 6.76 2.03 -2.02
C ILE A 75 7.65 1.44 -0.92
N THR A 76 8.52 2.27 -0.36
CA THR A 76 9.42 1.83 0.70
C THR A 76 8.94 2.41 2.03
N GLU A 77 8.61 1.53 2.95
CA GLU A 77 8.24 1.89 4.31
C GLU A 77 9.39 1.53 5.23
N ASN A 78 10.11 2.55 5.70
CA ASN A 78 11.36 2.35 6.45
C ASN A 78 12.32 1.48 5.67
N LYS A 79 12.35 0.16 5.95
CA LYS A 79 13.22 -0.79 5.24
C LYS A 79 12.43 -1.79 4.40
N ASN A 80 11.12 -1.75 4.47
CA ASN A 80 10.26 -2.70 3.74
C ASN A 80 9.87 -2.14 2.39
N LYS A 81 10.01 -2.95 1.36
CA LYS A 81 9.63 -2.56 0.00
C LYS A 81 8.35 -3.24 -0.41
N ILE A 82 7.43 -2.45 -0.92
CA ILE A 82 6.17 -2.93 -1.47
C ILE A 82 6.13 -2.56 -2.94
N VAL A 83 5.93 -3.53 -3.80
CA VAL A 83 5.85 -3.30 -5.25
C VAL A 83 4.41 -3.50 -5.70
N ARG A 84 3.88 -2.51 -6.40
CA ARG A 84 2.53 -2.56 -6.95
C ARG A 84 2.58 -2.44 -8.46
N LYS A 85 1.83 -3.30 -9.12
CA LYS A 85 1.72 -3.29 -10.56
C LYS A 85 0.82 -2.16 -11.02
N ILE A 86 1.26 -1.41 -12.02
CA ILE A 86 0.49 -0.30 -12.56
C ILE A 86 -0.28 -0.78 -13.77
N GLN A 87 -1.58 -0.58 -13.77
CA GLN A 87 -2.43 -0.93 -14.88
C GLN A 87 -2.51 0.23 -15.86
N LYS A 88 -2.61 -0.11 -17.13
CA LYS A 88 -2.80 0.89 -18.16
C LYS A 88 -4.21 1.45 -18.09
N ARG A 89 -4.31 2.75 -18.25
CA ARG A 89 -5.61 3.41 -18.31
C ARG A 89 -6.28 3.04 -19.63
N LYS A 90 -7.51 2.57 -19.54
CA LYS A 90 -8.30 2.32 -20.73
C LYS A 90 -9.00 3.59 -21.15
N TYR A 91 -8.62 4.09 -22.32
CA TYR A 91 -9.31 5.22 -22.91
C TYR A 91 -10.46 4.71 -23.75
N ASN A 92 -11.60 5.36 -23.62
CA ASN A 92 -12.72 5.07 -24.48
C ASN A 92 -12.57 5.84 -25.78
N ILE A 93 -11.61 5.44 -26.55
CA ILE A 93 -11.24 6.13 -27.80
C ILE A 93 -12.39 6.18 -28.77
N GLN A 94 -13.25 5.20 -28.72
CA GLN A 94 -14.40 5.10 -29.60
C GLN A 94 -15.32 6.32 -29.53
N LYS A 95 -15.38 6.95 -28.37
CA LYS A 95 -16.18 8.16 -28.24
C LYS A 95 -15.64 9.31 -29.08
N ILE A 96 -14.34 9.34 -29.23
CA ILE A 96 -13.70 10.36 -30.01
C ILE A 96 -13.85 10.07 -31.47
N ASP A 97 -13.78 8.82 -31.85
CA ASP A 97 -13.91 8.42 -33.25
C ASP A 97 -15.32 8.60 -33.77
N GLY A 98 -16.28 8.56 -32.88
CA GLY A 98 -17.64 8.83 -33.26
C GLY A 98 -17.89 10.26 -33.65
N LEU A 99 -16.92 11.12 -33.48
CA LEU A 99 -17.01 12.53 -33.87
C LEU A 99 -16.22 12.74 -35.14
N PRO A 100 -16.85 12.76 -36.24
CA PRO A 100 -16.19 13.07 -37.51
C PRO A 100 -15.74 14.51 -37.56
#